data_9722c1aa6bc51821f702407e410a2c9c
#
_entry.id   9722c1aa6bc51821f702407e410a2c9c
#
_cell.length_a   1.000
_cell.length_b   1.000
_cell.length_c   1.000
_cell.angle_alpha   90.00
_cell.angle_beta   90.00
_cell.angle_gamma   90.00
#
_symmetry.space_group_name_H-M   'P 1'
#
loop_
_entity.id
_entity.type
_entity.pdbx_description
1 polymer ?
#
loop_
_entity_poly.entity_id
_entity_poly.type
_entity_poly.pdbx_seq_one_letter_code
_entity_poly.pdbx_strand_id
1 'polypeptide(L)'
;MFYEDIQPQKLKDFLLDPTHDTLCDLLLHNTGETDFLDFKAKWIDLTKLAKHILAIANSGGGSIIVGVGQQADGSSSLDGLSNQDFLDKADVDNKLGNYLPSWVKYRTEDFIFDGQASAPFTDKKFQVLIIEYDPKYVPYTSIISRGELRYGAIYIRQGTKSIEASNEKLLEIILRKVKAGDAYSTDLTLIEHLTQLKHLYAERNRQADDDYERFIERVIERKQRRIEQVLDVYGMADE
;
A
#
# COMPACT_ATOMS: atom_id res chain seq x y z
N MET A 1 16.44 -10.54 -3.21
CA MET A 1 16.28 -9.19 -3.75
C MET A 1 15.15 -8.58 -2.96
N PHE A 2 15.46 -7.67 -2.03
CA PHE A 2 14.46 -7.08 -1.14
C PHE A 2 13.68 -6.02 -1.93
N TYR A 3 12.43 -5.76 -1.56
CA TYR A 3 11.57 -4.74 -2.20
C TYR A 3 12.16 -3.34 -2.12
N GLU A 4 13.05 -3.11 -1.16
CA GLU A 4 13.84 -1.88 -1.04
C GLU A 4 14.64 -1.55 -2.32
N ASP A 5 14.97 -2.56 -3.15
CA ASP A 5 15.72 -2.35 -4.39
C ASP A 5 14.85 -1.95 -5.60
N ILE A 6 13.51 -2.01 -5.50
CA ILE A 6 12.60 -1.75 -6.63
C ILE A 6 12.07 -0.32 -6.62
N GLN A 7 12.01 0.33 -5.47
CA GLN A 7 11.57 1.73 -5.38
C GLN A 7 12.63 2.68 -5.97
N PRO A 8 12.22 3.74 -6.68
CA PRO A 8 13.14 4.78 -7.14
C PRO A 8 13.90 5.40 -5.97
N GLN A 9 15.21 5.63 -6.13
CA GLN A 9 16.07 6.12 -5.03
C GLN A 9 15.53 7.42 -4.41
N LYS A 10 15.08 8.37 -5.23
CA LYS A 10 14.52 9.64 -4.75
C LYS A 10 13.28 9.48 -3.87
N LEU A 11 12.44 8.50 -4.18
CA LEU A 11 11.29 8.18 -3.33
C LEU A 11 11.74 7.58 -2.00
N LYS A 12 12.74 6.70 -2.00
CA LYS A 12 13.32 6.16 -0.76
C LYS A 12 13.89 7.25 0.13
N ASP A 13 14.67 8.15 -0.45
CA ASP A 13 15.28 9.27 0.26
C ASP A 13 14.18 10.13 0.92
N PHE A 14 13.11 10.44 0.16
CA PHE A 14 11.97 11.17 0.68
C PHE A 14 11.21 10.43 1.79
N LEU A 15 10.95 9.13 1.61
CA LEU A 15 10.23 8.33 2.62
C LEU A 15 11.01 8.19 3.93
N LEU A 16 12.35 8.16 3.86
CA LEU A 16 13.24 8.11 5.02
C LEU A 16 13.29 9.43 5.78
N ASP A 17 13.37 10.55 5.05
CA ASP A 17 13.46 11.89 5.61
C ASP A 17 12.58 12.88 4.81
N PRO A 18 11.29 12.99 5.13
CA PRO A 18 10.32 13.80 4.39
C PRO A 18 10.50 15.30 4.70
N THR A 19 11.44 15.92 4.03
CA THR A 19 11.74 17.35 4.09
C THR A 19 11.32 18.08 2.82
N HIS A 20 11.35 19.43 2.84
CA HIS A 20 11.11 20.24 1.64
C HIS A 20 12.12 19.91 0.53
N ASP A 21 13.41 19.72 0.89
CA ASP A 21 14.47 19.44 -0.07
C ASP A 21 14.29 18.07 -0.74
N THR A 22 13.98 17.03 0.04
CA THR A 22 13.76 15.68 -0.50
C THR A 22 12.48 15.60 -1.32
N LEU A 23 11.43 16.39 -0.98
CA LEU A 23 10.24 16.50 -1.81
C LEU A 23 10.54 17.21 -3.13
N CYS A 24 11.27 18.33 -3.10
CA CYS A 24 11.69 19.04 -4.31
C CYS A 24 12.49 18.11 -5.24
N ASP A 25 13.45 17.38 -4.67
CA ASP A 25 14.28 16.46 -5.44
C ASP A 25 13.46 15.32 -6.05
N LEU A 26 12.52 14.75 -5.29
CA LEU A 26 11.57 13.75 -5.79
C LEU A 26 10.73 14.31 -6.94
N LEU A 27 10.13 15.50 -6.79
CA LEU A 27 9.23 16.07 -7.78
C LEU A 27 9.93 16.53 -9.06
N LEU A 28 11.18 17.02 -8.96
CA LEU A 28 11.95 17.47 -10.11
C LEU A 28 12.55 16.31 -10.93
N HIS A 29 12.86 15.19 -10.28
CA HIS A 29 13.58 14.08 -10.90
C HIS A 29 12.77 12.79 -11.01
N ASN A 30 11.44 12.85 -10.75
CA ASN A 30 10.61 11.67 -10.90
C ASN A 30 10.36 11.34 -12.39
N THR A 31 10.13 10.06 -12.66
CA THR A 31 9.77 9.54 -13.98
C THR A 31 8.27 9.35 -14.17
N GLY A 32 7.45 9.96 -13.28
CA GLY A 32 6.00 9.82 -13.27
C GLY A 32 5.49 8.87 -12.18
N GLU A 33 4.20 8.54 -12.26
CA GLU A 33 3.56 7.61 -11.33
C GLU A 33 4.12 6.20 -11.45
N THR A 34 4.22 5.53 -10.32
CA THR A 34 4.71 4.14 -10.21
C THR A 34 3.80 3.33 -9.28
N ASP A 35 4.16 2.08 -8.99
CA ASP A 35 3.47 1.26 -7.99
C ASP A 35 3.58 1.85 -6.56
N PHE A 36 4.53 2.75 -6.33
CA PHE A 36 4.86 3.32 -5.02
C PHE A 36 4.59 4.84 -4.93
N LEU A 37 4.33 5.49 -6.05
CA LEU A 37 4.14 6.95 -6.13
C LEU A 37 2.93 7.26 -6.98
N ASP A 38 2.01 8.04 -6.41
CA ASP A 38 0.77 8.46 -7.05
C ASP A 38 0.60 9.98 -6.93
N PHE A 39 0.17 10.63 -8.01
CA PHE A 39 -0.04 12.08 -8.05
C PHE A 39 -1.51 12.42 -8.16
N LYS A 40 -1.94 13.43 -7.43
CA LYS A 40 -3.29 13.96 -7.49
C LYS A 40 -3.26 15.49 -7.53
N ALA A 41 -3.96 16.08 -8.48
CA ALA A 41 -4.09 17.54 -8.55
C ALA A 41 -4.81 18.09 -7.31
N LYS A 42 -5.80 17.35 -6.80
CA LYS A 42 -6.61 17.70 -5.62
C LYS A 42 -6.98 16.45 -4.84
N TRP A 43 -7.48 16.62 -3.62
CA TRP A 43 -8.09 15.56 -2.86
C TRP A 43 -9.25 14.92 -3.64
N ILE A 44 -9.27 13.60 -3.66
CA ILE A 44 -10.27 12.80 -4.38
C ILE A 44 -11.29 12.22 -3.38
N ASP A 45 -12.32 11.57 -3.90
CA ASP A 45 -13.29 10.85 -3.07
C ASP A 45 -12.59 9.88 -2.09
N LEU A 46 -13.08 9.84 -0.84
CA LEU A 46 -12.44 9.08 0.23
C LEU A 46 -12.41 7.57 -0.03
N THR A 47 -13.42 7.01 -0.71
CA THR A 47 -13.44 5.58 -1.03
C THR A 47 -12.40 5.25 -2.08
N LYS A 48 -12.22 6.13 -3.06
CA LYS A 48 -11.18 6.02 -4.08
C LYS A 48 -9.79 6.22 -3.47
N LEU A 49 -9.64 7.19 -2.57
CA LEU A 49 -8.39 7.44 -1.86
C LEU A 49 -8.00 6.23 -0.99
N ALA A 50 -8.94 5.68 -0.22
CA ALA A 50 -8.72 4.49 0.59
C ALA A 50 -8.31 3.26 -0.27
N LYS A 51 -8.92 3.09 -1.45
CA LYS A 51 -8.49 2.07 -2.42
C LYS A 51 -7.04 2.26 -2.87
N HIS A 52 -6.61 3.49 -3.16
CA HIS A 52 -5.23 3.80 -3.51
C HIS A 52 -4.28 3.53 -2.34
N ILE A 53 -4.64 3.91 -1.11
CA ILE A 53 -3.85 3.64 0.10
C ILE A 53 -3.67 2.13 0.30
N LEU A 54 -4.75 1.34 0.25
CA LEU A 54 -4.68 -0.12 0.36
C LEU A 54 -3.81 -0.73 -0.75
N ALA A 55 -3.93 -0.22 -1.98
CA ALA A 55 -3.15 -0.72 -3.10
C ALA A 55 -1.65 -0.44 -2.91
N ILE A 56 -1.25 0.76 -2.48
CA ILE A 56 0.14 1.12 -2.21
C ILE A 56 0.68 0.31 -1.02
N ALA A 57 -0.09 0.20 0.07
CA ALA A 57 0.29 -0.59 1.25
C ALA A 57 0.57 -2.06 0.90
N ASN A 58 -0.26 -2.67 0.04
CA ASN A 58 -0.05 -4.05 -0.43
C ASN A 58 1.09 -4.19 -1.44
N SER A 59 1.46 -3.12 -2.11
CA SER A 59 2.52 -3.13 -3.14
C SER A 59 3.92 -2.86 -2.60
N GLY A 60 4.05 -2.47 -1.33
CA GLY A 60 5.36 -2.24 -0.71
C GLY A 60 5.51 -0.87 -0.04
N GLY A 61 4.40 -0.16 0.21
CA GLY A 61 4.40 1.20 0.74
C GLY A 61 4.72 2.25 -0.32
N GLY A 62 4.73 3.52 0.07
CA GLY A 62 4.99 4.62 -0.85
C GLY A 62 4.29 5.91 -0.45
N SER A 63 3.95 6.75 -1.44
CA SER A 63 3.28 8.01 -1.16
C SER A 63 2.25 8.42 -2.22
N ILE A 64 1.28 9.23 -1.78
CA ILE A 64 0.34 9.95 -2.63
C ILE A 64 0.61 11.44 -2.44
N ILE A 65 1.00 12.15 -3.49
CA ILE A 65 1.29 13.58 -3.45
C ILE A 65 0.11 14.35 -4.05
N VAL A 66 -0.49 15.21 -3.22
CA VAL A 66 -1.64 16.04 -3.60
C VAL A 66 -1.16 17.46 -3.88
N GLY A 67 -1.59 18.03 -5.01
CA GLY A 67 -1.11 19.31 -5.54
C GLY A 67 -0.30 19.15 -6.83
N VAL A 68 -0.17 17.91 -7.32
CA VAL A 68 0.53 17.61 -8.59
C VAL A 68 -0.50 17.16 -9.61
N GLY A 69 -0.63 17.93 -10.69
CA GLY A 69 -1.52 17.64 -11.82
C GLY A 69 -0.81 16.83 -12.91
N GLN A 70 -1.57 16.46 -13.92
CA GLN A 70 -1.05 15.83 -15.14
C GLN A 70 -1.43 16.69 -16.34
N GLN A 71 -0.47 17.02 -17.18
CA GLN A 71 -0.69 17.76 -18.42
C GLN A 71 -1.16 16.84 -19.55
N ALA A 72 -1.63 17.42 -20.65
CA ALA A 72 -2.13 16.69 -21.80
C ALA A 72 -1.06 15.81 -22.48
N ASP A 73 0.21 16.16 -22.35
CA ASP A 73 1.35 15.41 -22.85
C ASP A 73 1.82 14.29 -21.91
N GLY A 74 1.13 14.13 -20.76
CA GLY A 74 1.46 13.14 -19.73
C GLY A 74 2.51 13.60 -18.73
N SER A 75 3.09 14.79 -18.86
CA SER A 75 4.01 15.36 -17.89
C SER A 75 3.29 15.79 -16.61
N SER A 76 4.00 15.81 -15.49
CA SER A 76 3.47 16.30 -14.22
C SER A 76 3.50 17.83 -14.17
N SER A 77 2.41 18.44 -13.69
CA SER A 77 2.38 19.88 -13.38
C SER A 77 2.42 20.09 -11.87
N LEU A 78 3.33 20.93 -11.42
CA LEU A 78 3.47 21.29 -10.01
C LEU A 78 2.58 22.50 -9.68
N ASP A 79 1.25 22.31 -9.72
CA ASP A 79 0.29 23.41 -9.57
C ASP A 79 0.18 23.86 -8.12
N GLY A 80 0.36 22.95 -7.18
CA GLY A 80 0.10 23.16 -5.77
C GLY A 80 -1.39 23.17 -5.42
N LEU A 81 -1.70 23.18 -4.14
CA LEU A 81 -3.06 23.26 -3.60
C LEU A 81 -3.45 24.71 -3.32
N SER A 82 -4.69 25.07 -3.67
CA SER A 82 -5.29 26.32 -3.20
C SER A 82 -5.57 26.28 -1.70
N ASN A 83 -5.79 27.44 -1.07
CA ASN A 83 -6.15 27.47 0.36
C ASN A 83 -7.43 26.70 0.68
N GLN A 84 -8.36 26.57 -0.27
CA GLN A 84 -9.62 25.83 -0.11
C GLN A 84 -9.43 24.32 -0.25
N ASP A 85 -8.45 23.91 -1.05
CA ASP A 85 -8.13 22.51 -1.30
C ASP A 85 -7.08 21.95 -0.29
N PHE A 86 -6.47 22.82 0.52
CA PHE A 86 -5.53 22.45 1.57
C PHE A 86 -6.30 22.07 2.84
N LEU A 87 -6.36 20.79 3.14
CA LEU A 87 -7.19 20.25 4.20
C LEU A 87 -6.42 20.16 5.53
N ASP A 88 -7.14 20.19 6.64
CA ASP A 88 -6.58 19.85 7.94
C ASP A 88 -6.21 18.36 7.99
N LYS A 89 -4.99 18.05 8.41
CA LYS A 89 -4.47 16.66 8.46
C LYS A 89 -5.30 15.76 9.36
N ALA A 90 -5.73 16.29 10.52
CA ALA A 90 -6.55 15.51 11.46
C ALA A 90 -7.93 15.19 10.88
N ASP A 91 -8.50 16.11 10.09
CA ASP A 91 -9.76 15.89 9.39
C ASP A 91 -9.61 14.79 8.31
N VAL A 92 -8.50 14.80 7.57
CA VAL A 92 -8.20 13.77 6.56
C VAL A 92 -8.08 12.41 7.24
N ASP A 93 -7.26 12.31 8.29
CA ASP A 93 -6.99 11.06 9.00
C ASP A 93 -8.26 10.51 9.68
N ASN A 94 -9.04 11.34 10.35
CA ASN A 94 -10.31 10.95 10.98
C ASN A 94 -11.33 10.42 9.96
N LYS A 95 -11.41 11.02 8.79
CA LYS A 95 -12.32 10.57 7.73
C LYS A 95 -11.85 9.25 7.11
N LEU A 96 -10.55 9.11 6.84
CA LEU A 96 -9.96 7.90 6.25
C LEU A 96 -10.02 6.70 7.20
N GLY A 97 -9.90 6.91 8.50
CA GLY A 97 -9.98 5.86 9.52
C GLY A 97 -11.26 5.02 9.45
N ASN A 98 -12.35 5.58 8.89
CA ASN A 98 -13.60 4.83 8.69
C ASN A 98 -13.58 3.88 7.47
N TYR A 99 -12.57 3.98 6.61
CA TYR A 99 -12.47 3.23 5.35
C TYR A 99 -11.31 2.25 5.32
N LEU A 100 -10.37 2.39 6.26
CA LEU A 100 -9.13 1.62 6.30
C LEU A 100 -9.07 0.72 7.54
N PRO A 101 -8.47 -0.48 7.43
CA PRO A 101 -8.13 -1.28 8.61
C PRO A 101 -7.23 -0.48 9.56
N SER A 102 -7.44 -0.63 10.87
CA SER A 102 -6.71 0.12 11.91
C SER A 102 -5.20 -0.14 11.94
N TRP A 103 -4.75 -1.24 11.34
CA TRP A 103 -3.33 -1.60 11.22
C TRP A 103 -2.65 -1.09 9.95
N VAL A 104 -3.37 -0.43 9.02
CA VAL A 104 -2.76 0.32 7.92
C VAL A 104 -2.13 1.57 8.50
N LYS A 105 -0.81 1.67 8.43
CA LYS A 105 -0.07 2.83 8.89
C LYS A 105 0.11 3.82 7.75
N TYR A 106 -0.36 5.01 7.96
CA TYR A 106 -0.15 6.15 7.07
C TYR A 106 -0.09 7.43 7.88
N ARG A 107 0.48 8.48 7.31
CA ARG A 107 0.47 9.83 7.88
C ARG A 107 0.40 10.87 6.77
N THR A 108 -0.22 12.00 7.06
CA THR A 108 -0.28 13.15 6.15
C THR A 108 0.74 14.18 6.58
N GLU A 109 1.58 14.65 5.64
CA GLU A 109 2.56 15.71 5.85
C GLU A 109 2.23 16.93 4.99
N ASP A 110 2.43 18.12 5.56
CA ASP A 110 2.19 19.41 4.89
C ASP A 110 3.51 20.01 4.43
N PHE A 111 3.56 20.41 3.16
CA PHE A 111 4.69 21.12 2.56
C PHE A 111 4.22 22.46 2.04
N ILE A 112 4.61 23.53 2.73
CA ILE A 112 4.24 24.90 2.39
C ILE A 112 5.51 25.63 2.00
N PHE A 113 5.58 26.04 0.74
CA PHE A 113 6.68 26.83 0.20
C PHE A 113 6.28 28.31 0.17
N ASP A 114 7.13 29.14 0.72
CA ASP A 114 6.96 30.61 0.74
C ASP A 114 7.53 31.27 -0.54
N GLY A 115 7.41 32.59 -0.61
CA GLY A 115 7.90 33.38 -1.73
C GLY A 115 9.42 33.38 -1.90
N GLN A 116 10.21 32.81 -0.96
CA GLN A 116 11.65 32.68 -1.05
C GLN A 116 12.07 31.32 -1.66
N ALA A 117 11.14 30.36 -1.76
CA ALA A 117 11.42 29.09 -2.39
C ALA A 117 11.74 29.26 -3.88
N SER A 118 12.67 28.46 -4.37
CA SER A 118 13.06 28.48 -5.79
C SER A 118 11.91 27.98 -6.68
N ALA A 119 11.80 28.57 -7.90
CA ALA A 119 10.90 28.03 -8.91
C ALA A 119 11.23 26.54 -9.19
N PRO A 120 10.22 25.68 -9.42
CA PRO A 120 8.79 25.96 -9.62
C PRO A 120 7.92 25.90 -8.35
N PHE A 121 8.52 25.94 -7.13
CA PHE A 121 7.81 25.71 -5.87
C PHE A 121 7.30 26.98 -5.19
N THR A 122 7.73 28.17 -5.62
CA THR A 122 7.39 29.47 -5.02
C THR A 122 5.89 29.60 -4.74
N ASP A 123 5.53 29.91 -3.49
CA ASP A 123 4.15 30.09 -2.99
C ASP A 123 3.22 28.89 -3.19
N LYS A 124 3.77 27.68 -3.34
CA LYS A 124 2.98 26.46 -3.55
C LYS A 124 2.84 25.64 -2.27
N LYS A 125 1.75 24.90 -2.22
CA LYS A 125 1.42 23.99 -1.11
C LYS A 125 1.13 22.62 -1.64
N PHE A 126 1.68 21.62 -0.97
CA PHE A 126 1.44 20.21 -1.25
C PHE A 126 1.06 19.50 0.04
N GLN A 127 0.26 18.45 -0.06
CA GLN A 127 0.02 17.52 1.02
C GLN A 127 0.43 16.12 0.56
N VAL A 128 1.14 15.40 1.41
CA VAL A 128 1.67 14.09 1.05
C VAL A 128 1.19 13.06 2.07
N LEU A 129 0.47 12.04 1.58
CA LEU A 129 0.22 10.85 2.37
C LEU A 129 1.40 9.90 2.19
N ILE A 130 2.06 9.59 3.28
CA ILE A 130 3.11 8.58 3.37
C ILE A 130 2.45 7.31 3.89
N ILE A 131 2.55 6.21 3.14
CA ILE A 131 1.94 4.93 3.43
C ILE A 131 3.04 3.92 3.71
N GLU A 132 3.07 3.39 4.93
CA GLU A 132 4.08 2.45 5.36
C GLU A 132 3.77 1.03 4.85
N TYR A 133 4.82 0.29 4.54
CA TYR A 133 4.73 -1.15 4.29
C TYR A 133 5.05 -1.91 5.57
N ASP A 134 4.09 -2.69 6.04
CA ASP A 134 4.32 -3.59 7.17
C ASP A 134 4.04 -5.03 6.72
N PRO A 135 5.10 -5.83 6.47
CA PRO A 135 4.94 -7.20 5.99
C PRO A 135 4.15 -8.10 6.95
N LYS A 136 4.06 -7.70 8.23
CA LYS A 136 3.30 -8.41 9.24
C LYS A 136 1.82 -8.48 8.90
N TYR A 137 1.24 -7.40 8.38
CA TYR A 137 -0.20 -7.27 8.14
C TYR A 137 -0.61 -7.47 6.68
N VAL A 138 0.34 -7.48 5.74
CA VAL A 138 0.04 -7.73 4.32
C VAL A 138 -0.46 -9.17 4.12
N PRO A 139 -1.51 -9.43 3.34
CA PRO A 139 -2.28 -8.48 2.54
C PRO A 139 -3.35 -7.73 3.35
N TYR A 140 -3.43 -6.42 3.17
CA TYR A 140 -4.50 -5.59 3.70
C TYR A 140 -5.77 -5.76 2.86
N THR A 141 -6.90 -5.97 3.52
CA THR A 141 -8.21 -6.13 2.88
C THR A 141 -9.09 -4.91 3.15
N SER A 142 -9.97 -4.59 2.21
CA SER A 142 -11.01 -3.60 2.44
C SER A 142 -12.01 -4.08 3.50
N ILE A 143 -12.33 -3.20 4.46
CA ILE A 143 -13.24 -3.51 5.57
C ILE A 143 -14.69 -3.12 5.30
N ILE A 144 -14.96 -2.47 4.17
CA ILE A 144 -16.31 -2.02 3.83
C ILE A 144 -16.62 -2.23 2.35
N SER A 145 -17.93 -2.22 2.01
CA SER A 145 -18.43 -2.10 0.64
C SER A 145 -19.08 -0.74 0.47
N ARG A 146 -18.36 0.23 -0.14
CA ARG A 146 -18.85 1.58 -0.41
C ARG A 146 -18.03 2.24 -1.52
N GLY A 147 -18.69 2.87 -2.50
CA GLY A 147 -18.02 3.53 -3.62
C GLY A 147 -17.07 2.59 -4.36
N GLU A 148 -15.79 2.93 -4.40
CA GLU A 148 -14.74 2.13 -5.05
C GLU A 148 -14.28 0.90 -4.24
N LEU A 149 -14.75 0.74 -3.00
CA LEU A 149 -14.34 -0.33 -2.10
C LEU A 149 -15.34 -1.48 -2.10
N ARG A 150 -14.83 -2.71 -2.13
CA ARG A 150 -15.59 -3.96 -1.95
C ARG A 150 -15.05 -4.69 -0.72
N TYR A 151 -15.92 -5.04 0.20
CA TYR A 151 -15.54 -5.76 1.43
C TYR A 151 -14.73 -7.02 1.12
N GLY A 152 -13.61 -7.20 1.83
CA GLY A 152 -12.70 -8.33 1.67
C GLY A 152 -11.82 -8.27 0.43
N ALA A 153 -11.97 -7.26 -0.45
CA ALA A 153 -11.11 -7.11 -1.61
C ALA A 153 -9.68 -6.69 -1.21
N ILE A 154 -8.71 -7.21 -1.92
CA ILE A 154 -7.31 -6.84 -1.81
C ILE A 154 -6.95 -6.02 -3.03
N TYR A 155 -6.54 -4.79 -2.82
CA TYR A 155 -6.13 -3.88 -3.90
C TYR A 155 -4.61 -3.82 -3.97
N ILE A 156 -4.10 -3.71 -5.20
CA ILE A 156 -2.66 -3.58 -5.51
C ILE A 156 -2.45 -2.48 -6.56
N ARG A 157 -1.22 -1.99 -6.66
CA ARG A 157 -0.81 -1.13 -7.77
C ARG A 157 -0.36 -1.99 -8.96
N GLN A 158 -0.74 -1.54 -10.13
CA GLN A 158 -0.24 -2.04 -11.41
C GLN A 158 0.07 -0.82 -12.28
N GLY A 159 1.31 -0.34 -12.19
CA GLY A 159 1.69 0.96 -12.72
C GLY A 159 0.87 2.09 -12.09
N THR A 160 0.20 2.89 -12.89
CA THR A 160 -0.61 4.03 -12.43
C THR A 160 -2.01 3.64 -11.90
N LYS A 161 -2.39 2.35 -11.98
CA LYS A 161 -3.75 1.89 -11.63
C LYS A 161 -3.77 1.12 -10.31
N SER A 162 -4.81 1.40 -9.49
CA SER A 162 -5.17 0.56 -8.34
C SER A 162 -6.26 -0.42 -8.76
N ILE A 163 -5.93 -1.69 -8.79
CA ILE A 163 -6.82 -2.78 -9.21
C ILE A 163 -7.02 -3.79 -8.08
N GLU A 164 -8.05 -4.61 -8.18
CA GLU A 164 -8.20 -5.77 -7.31
C GLU A 164 -7.17 -6.84 -7.71
N ALA A 165 -6.52 -7.42 -6.71
CA ALA A 165 -5.45 -8.40 -6.94
C ALA A 165 -6.00 -9.67 -7.60
N SER A 166 -5.36 -10.11 -8.68
CA SER A 166 -5.54 -11.46 -9.21
C SER A 166 -4.98 -12.51 -8.24
N ASN A 167 -5.35 -13.76 -8.42
CA ASN A 167 -4.80 -14.86 -7.59
C ASN A 167 -3.27 -14.93 -7.68
N GLU A 168 -2.68 -14.69 -8.85
CA GLU A 168 -1.23 -14.66 -9.04
C GLU A 168 -0.58 -13.56 -8.21
N LYS A 169 -1.17 -12.35 -8.23
CA LYS A 169 -0.65 -11.22 -7.44
C LYS A 169 -0.83 -11.44 -5.94
N LEU A 170 -1.92 -12.07 -5.52
CA LEU A 170 -2.10 -12.51 -4.14
C LEU A 170 -1.02 -13.47 -3.70
N LEU A 171 -0.70 -14.44 -4.54
CA LEU A 171 0.36 -15.40 -4.26
C LEU A 171 1.72 -14.68 -4.14
N GLU A 172 2.05 -13.76 -5.05
CA GLU A 172 3.27 -12.95 -4.95
C GLU A 172 3.38 -12.23 -3.59
N ILE A 173 2.28 -11.62 -3.11
CA ILE A 173 2.21 -10.96 -1.81
C ILE A 173 2.47 -11.95 -0.68
N ILE A 174 1.80 -13.10 -0.68
CA ILE A 174 1.95 -14.13 0.35
C ILE A 174 3.38 -14.69 0.35
N LEU A 175 3.95 -14.97 -0.83
CA LEU A 175 5.32 -15.47 -0.96
C LEU A 175 6.34 -14.45 -0.46
N ARG A 176 6.12 -13.18 -0.74
CA ARG A 176 6.96 -12.08 -0.23
C ARG A 176 6.93 -12.03 1.30
N LYS A 177 5.76 -12.12 1.90
CA LYS A 177 5.59 -12.21 3.35
C LYS A 177 6.35 -13.38 3.96
N VAL A 178 6.23 -14.56 3.36
CA VAL A 178 6.92 -15.78 3.81
C VAL A 178 8.44 -15.62 3.71
N LYS A 179 8.94 -15.02 2.62
CA LYS A 179 10.40 -14.77 2.42
C LYS A 179 10.94 -13.75 3.42
N ALA A 180 10.17 -12.75 3.79
CA ALA A 180 10.56 -11.77 4.81
C ALA A 180 10.64 -12.33 6.23
N GLY A 181 10.32 -13.60 6.43
CA GLY A 181 10.35 -14.25 7.75
C GLY A 181 9.12 -14.01 8.61
N ASP A 182 8.15 -13.21 8.11
CA ASP A 182 6.92 -12.87 8.83
C ASP A 182 5.85 -13.97 8.80
N ALA A 183 6.21 -15.19 8.37
CA ALA A 183 5.34 -16.36 8.49
C ALA A 183 4.93 -16.66 9.95
N TYR A 184 5.58 -16.03 10.89
CA TYR A 184 5.38 -16.18 12.34
C TYR A 184 4.56 -15.03 12.98
N SER A 185 3.97 -14.14 12.18
CA SER A 185 3.12 -13.08 12.75
C SER A 185 1.98 -13.70 13.55
N THR A 186 2.06 -13.54 14.86
CA THR A 186 1.04 -14.00 15.82
C THR A 186 -0.25 -13.18 15.76
N ASP A 187 -0.23 -12.07 15.02
CA ASP A 187 -1.28 -11.06 15.06
C ASP A 187 -2.30 -11.17 13.91
N LEU A 188 -2.11 -12.11 12.98
CA LEU A 188 -3.15 -12.40 12.00
C LEU A 188 -4.28 -13.18 12.67
N THR A 189 -5.50 -12.77 12.39
CA THR A 189 -6.68 -13.52 12.81
C THR A 189 -6.73 -14.89 12.12
N LEU A 190 -7.43 -15.84 12.72
CA LEU A 190 -7.67 -17.15 12.12
C LEU A 190 -8.30 -17.04 10.72
N ILE A 191 -9.22 -16.09 10.53
CA ILE A 191 -9.89 -15.84 9.24
C ILE A 191 -8.87 -15.42 8.17
N GLU A 192 -7.92 -14.56 8.51
CA GLU A 192 -6.87 -14.14 7.58
C GLU A 192 -5.93 -15.29 7.22
N HIS A 193 -5.56 -16.14 8.21
CA HIS A 193 -4.79 -17.35 7.95
C HIS A 193 -5.53 -18.31 7.01
N LEU A 194 -6.81 -18.55 7.25
CA LEU A 194 -7.65 -19.43 6.41
C LEU A 194 -7.84 -18.87 4.99
N THR A 195 -8.01 -17.56 4.87
CA THR A 195 -8.13 -16.91 3.57
C THR A 195 -6.84 -17.06 2.75
N GLN A 196 -5.68 -16.84 3.38
CA GLN A 196 -4.39 -17.05 2.73
C GLN A 196 -4.18 -18.52 2.31
N LEU A 197 -4.55 -19.45 3.19
CA LEU A 197 -4.44 -20.89 2.90
C LEU A 197 -5.33 -21.30 1.71
N LYS A 198 -6.56 -20.80 1.65
CA LYS A 198 -7.48 -21.04 0.53
C LYS A 198 -6.88 -20.59 -0.81
N HIS A 199 -6.24 -19.44 -0.85
CA HIS A 199 -5.57 -18.96 -2.06
C HIS A 199 -4.37 -19.82 -2.45
N LEU A 200 -3.57 -20.28 -1.48
CA LEU A 200 -2.45 -21.19 -1.73
C LEU A 200 -2.91 -22.53 -2.31
N TYR A 201 -4.00 -23.11 -1.79
CA TYR A 201 -4.59 -24.33 -2.37
C TYR A 201 -5.12 -24.12 -3.78
N ALA A 202 -5.76 -22.98 -4.05
CA ALA A 202 -6.25 -22.67 -5.38
C ALA A 202 -5.10 -22.57 -6.40
N GLU A 203 -3.95 -22.05 -5.99
CA GLU A 203 -2.78 -21.92 -6.85
C GLU A 203 -2.07 -23.25 -7.05
N ARG A 204 -1.88 -24.06 -6.00
CA ARG A 204 -1.31 -25.41 -6.13
C ARG A 204 -2.04 -26.23 -7.20
N ASN A 205 -3.34 -26.09 -7.30
CA ASN A 205 -4.16 -26.84 -8.25
C ASN A 205 -4.07 -26.32 -9.70
N ARG A 206 -3.36 -25.23 -9.95
CA ARG A 206 -3.24 -24.60 -11.28
C ARG A 206 -1.97 -24.93 -12.04
N GLN A 207 -0.88 -25.27 -11.36
CA GLN A 207 0.44 -25.37 -11.97
C GLN A 207 1.03 -26.78 -11.82
N ALA A 208 1.65 -27.25 -12.89
CA ALA A 208 2.28 -28.58 -13.00
C ALA A 208 3.82 -28.50 -13.02
N ASP A 209 4.45 -27.58 -12.26
CA ASP A 209 5.91 -27.48 -12.13
C ASP A 209 6.34 -28.08 -10.78
N ASP A 210 7.05 -29.19 -10.81
CA ASP A 210 7.43 -30.01 -9.64
C ASP A 210 8.18 -29.21 -8.56
N ASP A 211 9.01 -28.25 -8.91
CA ASP A 211 9.76 -27.46 -7.92
C ASP A 211 8.89 -26.40 -7.24
N TYR A 212 7.96 -25.83 -8.00
CA TYR A 212 7.01 -24.88 -7.48
C TYR A 212 5.94 -25.58 -6.62
N GLU A 213 5.42 -26.73 -7.02
CA GLU A 213 4.50 -27.53 -6.21
C GLU A 213 5.11 -27.89 -4.84
N ARG A 214 6.32 -28.40 -4.80
CA ARG A 214 7.04 -28.70 -3.55
C ARG A 214 7.27 -27.46 -2.68
N PHE A 215 7.45 -26.30 -3.28
CA PHE A 215 7.55 -25.06 -2.54
C PHE A 215 6.19 -24.66 -1.94
N ILE A 216 5.12 -24.69 -2.73
CA ILE A 216 3.75 -24.38 -2.28
C ILE A 216 3.30 -25.34 -1.18
N GLU A 217 3.57 -26.65 -1.30
CA GLU A 217 3.26 -27.62 -0.27
C GLU A 217 3.92 -27.28 1.07
N ARG A 218 5.20 -26.94 1.08
CA ARG A 218 5.89 -26.50 2.29
C ARG A 218 5.28 -25.25 2.92
N VAL A 219 4.81 -24.31 2.10
CA VAL A 219 4.12 -23.10 2.57
C VAL A 219 2.77 -23.45 3.17
N ILE A 220 2.01 -24.33 2.52
CA ILE A 220 0.71 -24.82 3.00
C ILE A 220 0.87 -25.50 4.37
N GLU A 221 1.80 -26.47 4.50
CA GLU A 221 2.06 -27.18 5.77
C GLU A 221 2.44 -26.23 6.91
N ARG A 222 3.28 -25.22 6.60
CA ARG A 222 3.67 -24.23 7.60
C ARG A 222 2.47 -23.39 8.05
N LYS A 223 1.59 -23.05 7.11
CA LYS A 223 0.38 -22.30 7.39
C LYS A 223 -0.63 -23.12 8.20
N GLN A 224 -0.79 -24.40 7.88
CA GLN A 224 -1.64 -25.33 8.62
C GLN A 224 -1.17 -25.46 10.07
N ARG A 225 0.12 -25.76 10.30
CA ARG A 225 0.69 -25.82 11.64
C ARG A 225 0.45 -24.55 12.45
N ARG A 226 0.46 -23.38 11.77
CA ARG A 226 0.18 -22.12 12.44
C ARG A 226 -1.29 -21.98 12.84
N ILE A 227 -2.21 -22.41 11.98
CA ILE A 227 -3.64 -22.45 12.28
C ILE A 227 -3.91 -23.38 13.46
N GLU A 228 -3.33 -24.58 13.47
CA GLU A 228 -3.40 -25.54 14.57
C GLU A 228 -2.93 -24.91 15.88
N GLN A 229 -1.76 -24.25 15.89
CA GLN A 229 -1.26 -23.55 17.07
C GLN A 229 -2.22 -22.45 17.56
N VAL A 230 -2.89 -21.72 16.67
CA VAL A 230 -3.87 -20.71 17.04
C VAL A 230 -5.12 -21.37 17.62
N LEU A 231 -5.58 -22.49 17.06
CA LEU A 231 -6.72 -23.25 17.55
C LEU A 231 -6.45 -23.86 18.92
N ASP A 232 -5.24 -24.45 19.13
CA ASP A 232 -4.81 -24.99 20.43
C ASP A 232 -4.82 -23.92 21.52
N VAL A 233 -4.35 -22.71 21.22
CA VAL A 233 -4.39 -21.57 22.16
C VAL A 233 -5.82 -21.20 22.56
N TYR A 234 -6.78 -21.39 21.67
CA TYR A 234 -8.22 -21.13 21.95
C TYR A 234 -8.97 -22.35 22.49
N GLY A 235 -8.29 -23.48 22.73
CA GLY A 235 -8.92 -24.71 23.26
C GLY A 235 -9.92 -25.36 22.30
N MET A 236 -9.74 -25.17 20.98
CA MET A 236 -10.64 -25.68 19.93
C MET A 236 -10.09 -26.97 19.24
N ALA A 237 -8.99 -27.53 19.76
CA ALA A 237 -8.33 -28.66 19.10
C ALA A 237 -8.84 -30.05 19.52
N ASP A 238 -9.69 -30.14 20.53
CA ASP A 238 -10.19 -31.42 21.08
C ASP A 238 -11.74 -31.51 21.02
N GLU A 239 -12.30 -31.63 19.82
CA GLU A 239 -13.63 -32.22 19.60
C GLU A 239 -13.65 -33.13 18.38
#